data_e26625def0c1bee8679798f539cdfad0
#
_entry.id   e26625def0c1bee8679798f539cdfad0
#
_cell.length_a   1.000
_cell.length_b   1.000
_cell.length_c   1.000
_cell.angle_alpha   90.00
_cell.angle_beta   90.00
_cell.angle_gamma   90.00
#
_symmetry.space_group_name_H-M   'P 1'
#
loop_
_entity.id
_entity.type
_entity.pdbx_description
1 polymer ?
#
loop_
_entity_poly.entity_id
_entity_poly.type
_entity_poly.pdbx_seq_one_letter_code
_entity_poly.pdbx_strand_id
1 'polypeptide(L)'
;MPDSDAGKQTEANALTYTIQGYTIKNKGVKRLETIHHLAAEGHNPSGEHRKSHHSEKVKADLITRLNRIEGQIRGIKGMIEKDTYCDHVLNQISAVQSALNGVGKLLLAGHLRSCVVERIQEGDLDVIDELLTTVNKLLK
;
A
#
# COMPACT_ATOMS: atom_id res chain seq x y z
N MET A 1 28.42 59.28 -1.03
CA MET A 1 27.26 58.54 -1.53
C MET A 1 27.63 57.10 -1.63
N PRO A 2 27.01 56.28 -0.89
CA PRO A 2 27.30 54.85 -0.86
C PRO A 2 26.31 54.10 -1.71
N ASP A 3 26.72 53.04 -2.31
CA ASP A 3 25.80 52.03 -2.75
C ASP A 3 26.36 50.64 -2.41
N SER A 4 25.69 50.05 -1.49
CA SER A 4 25.85 48.75 -0.94
C SER A 4 25.16 47.76 -1.84
N ASP A 5 25.91 46.94 -2.55
CA ASP A 5 25.37 45.79 -3.24
C ASP A 5 25.42 44.57 -2.30
N ALA A 6 24.26 44.23 -1.78
CA ALA A 6 24.07 43.07 -0.93
C ALA A 6 23.76 41.85 -1.81
N GLY A 7 24.78 41.10 -2.14
CA GLY A 7 24.66 39.81 -2.77
C GLY A 7 23.82 38.83 -1.91
N LYS A 8 22.58 38.58 -2.32
CA LYS A 8 21.75 37.50 -1.78
C LYS A 8 22.23 36.17 -2.31
N GLN A 9 23.04 35.50 -1.51
CA GLN A 9 23.28 34.06 -1.67
C GLN A 9 22.02 33.33 -1.27
N THR A 10 21.32 32.79 -2.24
CA THR A 10 20.27 31.80 -2.00
C THR A 10 20.94 30.46 -1.72
N GLU A 11 21.16 30.17 -0.47
CA GLU A 11 21.53 28.80 -0.05
C GLU A 11 20.37 27.86 -0.37
N ALA A 12 20.60 26.97 -1.31
CA ALA A 12 19.72 25.86 -1.58
C ALA A 12 19.75 24.91 -0.39
N ASN A 13 18.67 24.90 0.36
CA ASN A 13 18.47 24.09 1.56
C ASN A 13 18.40 22.60 1.16
N ALA A 14 19.53 21.92 1.18
CA ALA A 14 19.60 20.49 1.01
C ALA A 14 19.13 19.83 2.32
N LEU A 15 17.88 19.36 2.35
CA LEU A 15 17.35 18.58 3.46
C LEU A 15 18.13 17.27 3.58
N THR A 16 18.87 17.15 4.67
CA THR A 16 19.67 15.97 5.00
C THR A 16 18.92 15.18 6.08
N TYR A 17 18.56 13.94 5.77
CA TYR A 17 17.92 13.04 6.73
C TYR A 17 18.95 12.00 7.18
N THR A 18 19.09 11.85 8.50
CA THR A 18 19.95 10.82 9.10
C THR A 18 19.05 9.79 9.79
N ILE A 19 19.05 8.56 9.30
CA ILE A 19 18.40 7.43 9.94
C ILE A 19 19.46 6.37 10.21
N GLN A 20 19.65 6.01 11.49
CA GLN A 20 20.56 4.95 11.93
C GLN A 20 21.99 5.04 11.33
N GLY A 21 22.58 6.24 11.35
CA GLY A 21 23.98 6.41 10.92
C GLY A 21 24.22 6.53 9.42
N TYR A 22 23.17 6.50 8.59
CA TYR A 22 23.26 6.74 7.15
C TYR A 22 22.77 8.14 6.80
N THR A 23 23.63 8.94 6.20
CA THR A 23 23.30 10.29 5.73
C THR A 23 22.94 10.24 4.25
N ILE A 24 21.70 10.51 3.91
CA ILE A 24 21.22 10.59 2.51
C ILE A 24 21.24 12.04 2.07
N LYS A 25 22.15 12.37 1.15
CA LYS A 25 22.18 13.69 0.49
C LYS A 25 21.25 13.67 -0.72
N ASN A 26 20.13 14.36 -0.62
CA ASN A 26 19.20 14.49 -1.75
C ASN A 26 19.70 15.58 -2.69
N LYS A 27 20.27 15.18 -3.84
CA LYS A 27 20.62 16.10 -4.92
C LYS A 27 19.41 16.27 -5.84
N GLY A 28 18.70 17.38 -5.67
CA GLY A 28 17.80 17.89 -6.70
C GLY A 28 16.34 17.48 -6.59
N VAL A 29 15.67 17.89 -5.52
CA VAL A 29 14.20 18.01 -5.56
C VAL A 29 13.86 19.39 -6.12
N LYS A 30 13.35 19.42 -7.34
CA LYS A 30 12.68 20.62 -7.86
C LYS A 30 11.44 20.88 -6.97
N ARG A 31 11.32 22.13 -6.56
CA ARG A 31 10.26 22.68 -5.72
C ARG A 31 8.89 22.16 -6.13
N LEU A 32 8.21 21.49 -5.21
CA LEU A 32 6.79 21.11 -5.29
C LEU A 32 5.95 22.41 -5.16
N GLU A 33 5.72 23.07 -6.26
CA GLU A 33 4.61 24.00 -6.38
C GLU A 33 3.42 23.21 -6.90
N THR A 34 2.32 23.29 -6.15
CA THR A 34 0.99 22.81 -6.53
C THR A 34 0.61 21.40 -6.08
N ILE A 35 0.36 21.23 -4.78
CA ILE A 35 -0.43 20.09 -4.25
C ILE A 35 -1.95 20.42 -4.27
N HIS A 36 -2.47 21.03 -5.30
CA HIS A 36 -3.91 21.32 -5.38
C HIS A 36 -4.65 20.64 -6.52
N HIS A 37 -4.05 19.65 -7.22
CA HIS A 37 -4.72 19.03 -8.36
C HIS A 37 -4.65 17.49 -8.41
N LEU A 38 -4.51 16.81 -7.28
CA LEU A 38 -4.50 15.34 -7.25
C LEU A 38 -5.71 14.75 -6.53
N ALA A 39 -6.88 15.31 -6.79
CA ALA A 39 -8.15 14.66 -6.53
C ALA A 39 -8.90 14.46 -7.84
N ALA A 40 -8.28 13.81 -8.82
CA ALA A 40 -9.00 13.33 -10.00
C ALA A 40 -8.18 12.26 -10.72
N GLU A 41 -8.71 11.05 -10.69
CA GLU A 41 -8.57 10.05 -11.72
C GLU A 41 -7.17 9.49 -11.96
N GLY A 42 -6.84 8.41 -11.25
CA GLY A 42 -5.87 7.42 -11.69
C GLY A 42 -6.32 6.78 -13.01
N HIS A 43 -6.32 7.56 -14.08
CA HIS A 43 -6.54 7.06 -15.42
C HIS A 43 -5.21 6.47 -15.91
N ASN A 44 -5.10 5.14 -15.85
CA ASN A 44 -4.05 4.42 -16.54
C ASN A 44 -4.42 4.34 -18.03
N PRO A 45 -3.73 5.05 -18.93
CA PRO A 45 -4.09 5.12 -20.34
C PRO A 45 -3.77 3.83 -21.14
N SER A 46 -3.09 2.88 -20.56
CA SER A 46 -2.87 1.55 -21.13
C SER A 46 -3.80 0.55 -20.47
N GLY A 47 -4.92 0.22 -21.12
CA GLY A 47 -5.89 -0.79 -20.72
C GLY A 47 -5.35 -2.24 -20.73
N GLU A 48 -4.07 -2.45 -20.49
CA GLU A 48 -3.51 -3.75 -20.21
C GLU A 48 -3.86 -4.15 -18.79
N HIS A 49 -4.67 -5.20 -18.67
CA HIS A 49 -4.94 -5.85 -17.39
C HIS A 49 -3.63 -6.33 -16.78
N ARG A 50 -3.07 -5.57 -15.85
CA ARG A 50 -1.87 -5.96 -15.09
C ARG A 50 -2.15 -7.29 -14.39
N LYS A 51 -1.43 -8.34 -14.77
CA LYS A 51 -1.53 -9.66 -14.15
C LYS A 51 -0.62 -9.73 -12.93
N SER A 52 -1.11 -10.32 -11.85
CA SER A 52 -0.26 -10.58 -10.68
C SER A 52 0.66 -11.78 -10.96
N HIS A 53 1.95 -11.63 -10.68
CA HIS A 53 2.98 -12.66 -10.88
C HIS A 53 3.18 -13.52 -9.62
N HIS A 54 2.08 -14.08 -9.07
CA HIS A 54 2.20 -15.02 -7.96
C HIS A 54 2.51 -16.43 -8.46
N SER A 55 3.41 -17.13 -7.75
CA SER A 55 3.67 -18.55 -8.03
C SER A 55 2.41 -19.39 -7.79
N GLU A 56 2.29 -20.50 -8.49
CA GLU A 56 1.15 -21.42 -8.35
C GLU A 56 0.97 -21.91 -6.90
N LYS A 57 2.07 -22.07 -6.16
CA LYS A 57 2.04 -22.41 -4.73
C LYS A 57 1.36 -21.32 -3.89
N VAL A 58 1.69 -20.05 -4.12
CA VAL A 58 1.09 -18.92 -3.42
C VAL A 58 -0.39 -18.79 -3.77
N LYS A 59 -0.76 -18.98 -5.04
CA LYS A 59 -2.16 -18.98 -5.48
C LYS A 59 -2.96 -20.08 -4.79
N ALA A 60 -2.44 -21.30 -4.76
CA ALA A 60 -3.09 -22.43 -4.10
C ALA A 60 -3.30 -22.19 -2.59
N ASP A 61 -2.30 -21.62 -1.90
CA ASP A 61 -2.41 -21.28 -0.47
C ASP A 61 -3.47 -20.19 -0.23
N LEU A 62 -3.48 -19.14 -1.05
CA LEU A 62 -4.50 -18.07 -0.97
C LEU A 62 -5.91 -18.62 -1.18
N ILE A 63 -6.13 -19.46 -2.20
CA ILE A 63 -7.41 -20.09 -2.50
C ILE A 63 -7.85 -20.98 -1.32
N THR A 64 -6.94 -21.79 -0.78
CA THR A 64 -7.23 -22.65 0.37
C THR A 64 -7.68 -21.85 1.59
N ARG A 65 -7.03 -20.72 1.88
CA ARG A 65 -7.41 -19.81 2.96
C ARG A 65 -8.78 -19.17 2.71
N LEU A 66 -9.03 -18.72 1.49
CA LEU A 66 -10.32 -18.11 1.12
C LEU A 66 -11.47 -19.11 1.20
N ASN A 67 -11.29 -20.36 0.76
CA ASN A 67 -12.29 -21.41 0.90
C ASN A 67 -12.65 -21.70 2.37
N ARG A 68 -11.63 -21.64 3.25
CA ARG A 68 -11.88 -21.77 4.71
C ARG A 68 -12.69 -20.60 5.25
N ILE A 69 -12.37 -19.37 4.85
CA ILE A 69 -13.08 -18.16 5.23
C ILE A 69 -14.53 -18.20 4.72
N GLU A 70 -14.74 -18.66 3.49
CA GLU A 70 -16.09 -18.86 2.93
C GLU A 70 -16.92 -19.81 3.79
N GLY A 71 -16.33 -20.93 4.23
CA GLY A 71 -16.96 -21.85 5.16
C GLY A 71 -17.34 -21.20 6.50
N GLN A 72 -16.45 -20.37 7.06
CA GLN A 72 -16.72 -19.61 8.29
C GLN A 72 -17.87 -18.60 8.11
N ILE A 73 -17.91 -17.89 6.97
CA ILE A 73 -19.01 -16.96 6.65
C ILE A 73 -20.34 -17.70 6.57
N ARG A 74 -20.38 -18.88 5.94
CA ARG A 74 -21.58 -19.74 5.92
C ARG A 74 -22.00 -20.16 7.32
N GLY A 75 -21.02 -20.47 8.18
CA GLY A 75 -21.29 -20.77 9.59
C GLY A 75 -21.93 -19.61 10.34
N ILE A 76 -21.40 -18.37 10.16
CA ILE A 76 -21.97 -17.15 10.76
C ILE A 76 -23.40 -16.93 10.30
N LYS A 77 -23.69 -17.09 8.99
CA LYS A 77 -25.04 -17.00 8.45
C LYS A 77 -25.99 -17.97 9.16
N GLY A 78 -25.59 -19.23 9.31
CA GLY A 78 -26.37 -20.22 10.03
C GLY A 78 -26.59 -19.93 11.54
N MET A 79 -25.64 -19.24 12.18
CA MET A 79 -25.80 -18.76 13.55
C MET A 79 -26.86 -17.66 13.65
N ILE A 80 -26.88 -16.73 12.68
CA ILE A 80 -27.90 -15.68 12.63
C ILE A 80 -29.28 -16.25 12.36
N GLU A 81 -29.40 -17.19 11.43
CA GLU A 81 -30.65 -17.88 11.09
C GLU A 81 -31.27 -18.66 12.27
N LYS A 82 -30.42 -19.05 13.23
CA LYS A 82 -30.82 -19.81 14.47
C LYS A 82 -30.95 -18.91 15.68
N ASP A 83 -30.97 -17.61 15.53
CA ASP A 83 -31.03 -16.63 16.63
C ASP A 83 -29.97 -16.87 17.72
N THR A 84 -28.76 -17.29 17.32
CA THR A 84 -27.64 -17.51 18.23
C THR A 84 -27.29 -16.22 18.97
N TYR A 85 -26.89 -16.33 20.23
CA TYR A 85 -26.52 -15.20 21.08
C TYR A 85 -25.45 -14.31 20.37
N CYS A 86 -25.71 -12.99 20.32
CA CYS A 86 -24.96 -12.03 19.51
C CYS A 86 -23.45 -12.05 19.79
N ASP A 87 -23.03 -12.22 21.04
CA ASP A 87 -21.60 -12.25 21.38
C ASP A 87 -20.86 -13.40 20.68
N HIS A 88 -21.48 -14.58 20.58
CA HIS A 88 -20.90 -15.69 19.82
C HIS A 88 -20.75 -15.37 18.32
N VAL A 89 -21.75 -14.71 17.75
CA VAL A 89 -21.71 -14.28 16.34
C VAL A 89 -20.61 -13.26 16.11
N LEU A 90 -20.51 -12.25 16.98
CA LEU A 90 -19.47 -11.20 16.91
C LEU A 90 -18.05 -11.77 17.03
N ASN A 91 -17.86 -12.76 17.92
CA ASN A 91 -16.58 -13.46 18.06
C ASN A 91 -16.18 -14.20 16.75
N GLN A 92 -17.14 -14.84 16.08
CA GLN A 92 -16.89 -15.49 14.79
C GLN A 92 -16.58 -14.48 13.69
N ILE A 93 -17.26 -13.33 13.67
CA ILE A 93 -16.96 -12.23 12.74
C ILE A 93 -15.53 -11.73 12.94
N SER A 94 -15.11 -11.50 14.17
CA SER A 94 -13.73 -11.08 14.49
C SER A 94 -12.69 -12.09 14.01
N ALA A 95 -12.98 -13.39 14.16
CA ALA A 95 -12.10 -14.45 13.66
C ALA A 95 -11.98 -14.42 12.12
N VAL A 96 -13.08 -14.20 11.40
CA VAL A 96 -13.09 -14.07 9.93
C VAL A 96 -12.32 -12.83 9.48
N GLN A 97 -12.49 -11.69 10.15
CA GLN A 97 -11.72 -10.47 9.86
C GLN A 97 -10.23 -10.72 10.02
N SER A 98 -9.81 -11.37 11.08
CA SER A 98 -8.41 -11.73 11.33
C SER A 98 -7.84 -12.66 10.23
N ALA A 99 -8.64 -13.63 9.79
CA ALA A 99 -8.26 -14.54 8.71
C ALA A 99 -8.10 -13.80 7.37
N LEU A 100 -9.02 -12.87 7.03
CA LEU A 100 -8.93 -12.02 5.84
C LEU A 100 -7.69 -11.12 5.88
N ASN A 101 -7.38 -10.53 7.03
CA ASN A 101 -6.14 -9.76 7.20
C ASN A 101 -4.90 -10.62 6.93
N GLY A 102 -4.91 -11.89 7.33
CA GLY A 102 -3.85 -12.84 7.01
C GLY A 102 -3.68 -13.09 5.51
N VAL A 103 -4.79 -13.20 4.77
CA VAL A 103 -4.78 -13.31 3.30
C VAL A 103 -4.22 -12.03 2.68
N GLY A 104 -4.67 -10.86 3.13
CA GLY A 104 -4.19 -9.57 2.65
C GLY A 104 -2.68 -9.39 2.85
N LYS A 105 -2.16 -9.76 4.01
CA LYS A 105 -0.71 -9.71 4.30
C LYS A 105 0.10 -10.63 3.39
N LEU A 106 -0.39 -11.85 3.14
CA LEU A 106 0.29 -12.79 2.25
C LEU A 106 0.32 -12.28 0.81
N LEU A 107 -0.79 -11.74 0.32
CA LEU A 107 -0.92 -11.15 -1.01
C LEU A 107 -0.01 -9.93 -1.16
N LEU A 108 0.00 -9.03 -0.17
CA LEU A 108 0.85 -7.84 -0.13
C LEU A 108 2.34 -8.22 -0.15
N ALA A 109 2.73 -9.21 0.64
CA ALA A 109 4.13 -9.69 0.66
C ALA A 109 4.56 -10.25 -0.71
N GLY A 110 3.67 -10.96 -1.40
CA GLY A 110 3.91 -11.42 -2.77
C GLY A 110 4.04 -10.26 -3.75
N HIS A 111 3.14 -9.29 -3.69
CA HIS A 111 3.15 -8.09 -4.53
C HIS A 111 4.43 -7.27 -4.37
N LEU A 112 4.89 -7.08 -3.13
CA LEU A 112 6.14 -6.38 -2.83
C LEU A 112 7.36 -7.07 -3.46
N ARG A 113 7.44 -8.40 -3.34
CA ARG A 113 8.61 -9.16 -3.79
C ARG A 113 8.70 -9.32 -5.31
N SER A 114 7.58 -9.29 -6.00
CA SER A 114 7.54 -9.42 -7.46
C SER A 114 7.32 -8.06 -8.13
N CYS A 115 6.08 -7.60 -8.16
CA CYS A 115 5.69 -6.46 -8.98
C CYS A 115 6.33 -5.14 -8.57
N VAL A 116 6.44 -4.86 -7.25
CA VAL A 116 6.99 -3.57 -6.79
C VAL A 116 8.49 -3.50 -7.03
N VAL A 117 9.23 -4.56 -6.70
CA VAL A 117 10.69 -4.60 -6.92
C VAL A 117 11.03 -4.52 -8.41
N GLU A 118 10.30 -5.22 -9.27
CA GLU A 118 10.48 -5.19 -10.72
C GLU A 118 10.28 -3.76 -11.27
N ARG A 119 9.17 -3.10 -10.94
CA ARG A 119 8.89 -1.73 -11.38
C ARG A 119 9.93 -0.71 -10.88
N ILE A 120 10.41 -0.85 -9.64
CA ILE A 120 11.49 0.01 -9.11
C ILE A 120 12.77 -0.19 -9.91
N GLN A 121 13.12 -1.42 -10.30
CA GLN A 121 14.29 -1.72 -11.12
C GLN A 121 14.17 -1.15 -12.53
N GLU A 122 12.95 -1.05 -13.07
CA GLU A 122 12.63 -0.41 -14.35
C GLU A 122 12.62 1.13 -14.27
N GLY A 123 12.78 1.70 -13.06
CA GLY A 123 12.80 3.14 -12.82
C GLY A 123 11.41 3.75 -12.60
N ASP A 124 10.37 2.94 -12.50
CA ASP A 124 9.01 3.39 -12.19
C ASP A 124 8.82 3.56 -10.68
N LEU A 125 8.99 4.79 -10.19
CA LEU A 125 8.87 5.12 -8.79
C LEU A 125 7.42 5.39 -8.35
N ASP A 126 6.48 5.57 -9.28
CA ASP A 126 5.06 5.81 -8.97
C ASP A 126 4.44 4.61 -8.27
N VAL A 127 5.03 3.42 -8.43
CA VAL A 127 4.64 2.20 -7.72
C VAL A 127 4.67 2.35 -6.19
N ILE A 128 5.50 3.24 -5.66
CA ILE A 128 5.61 3.49 -4.22
C ILE A 128 4.35 4.17 -3.70
N ASP A 129 3.84 5.16 -4.41
CA ASP A 129 2.61 5.88 -4.05
C ASP A 129 1.37 4.99 -4.22
N GLU A 130 1.32 4.17 -5.27
CA GLU A 130 0.30 3.13 -5.45
C GLU A 130 0.29 2.15 -4.26
N LEU A 131 1.48 1.70 -3.83
CA LEU A 131 1.65 0.80 -2.69
C LEU A 131 1.16 1.43 -1.40
N LEU A 132 1.58 2.67 -1.08
CA LEU A 132 1.15 3.39 0.11
C LEU A 132 -0.38 3.55 0.16
N THR A 133 -0.99 3.88 -0.98
CA THR A 133 -2.45 3.96 -1.12
C THR A 133 -3.12 2.61 -0.80
N THR A 134 -2.56 1.52 -1.31
CA THR A 134 -3.08 0.16 -1.08
C THR A 134 -2.93 -0.26 0.38
N VAL A 135 -1.78 -0.01 1.00
CA VAL A 135 -1.52 -0.30 2.42
C VAL A 135 -2.47 0.47 3.32
N ASN A 136 -2.68 1.76 3.06
CA ASN A 136 -3.63 2.58 3.82
C ASN A 136 -5.08 2.08 3.75
N LYS A 137 -5.50 1.49 2.62
CA LYS A 137 -6.82 0.85 2.49
C LYS A 137 -6.90 -0.45 3.29
N LEU A 138 -5.80 -1.18 3.39
CA LEU A 138 -5.75 -2.48 4.08
C LEU A 138 -5.71 -2.34 5.60
N LEU A 139 -5.16 -1.23 6.11
CA LEU A 139 -4.97 -0.98 7.56
C LEU A 139 -6.16 -0.29 8.24
N LYS A 140 -7.25 -0.07 7.52
CA LYS A 140 -8.48 0.53 8.08
C LYS A 140 -9.26 -0.42 8.98
#